data_e46e980b639f0c0f7647ffba55440eb7
#
_entry.id   e46e980b639f0c0f7647ffba55440eb7
#
_cell.length_a   1.000
_cell.length_b   1.000
_cell.length_c   1.000
_cell.angle_alpha   90.00
_cell.angle_beta   90.00
_cell.angle_gamma   90.00
#
_symmetry.space_group_name_H-M   'P 1'
#
loop_
_entity.id
_entity.type
_entity.pdbx_description
1 polymer ?
#
loop_
_entity_poly.entity_id
_entity_poly.type
_entity_poly.pdbx_seq_one_letter_code
_entity_poly.pdbx_strand_id
1 'polypeptide(L)'
;MQKITKAIAFAMALTLVMVMFPAFAAVFHSDVRVKLSIGSGRSFTFTPVGEYTLKEAGSSVGTDELTVEAVGSRVSIKLGDKTYTGPSLTLFSKNYGQTTDYIRLKNAEYGTCTYLGNMTFDVYEGSIRAINTLPIEQYLYGVVPHEMSNSFPVEALKSQAVCARGYAVARCSRYAASRSYDLVDTSKDQVYRGYASKNTRAIAAVDATKGQVLVYDGDIIEAFYSASNGGQTERTGNVWENDLPYYTHADDVYDLLNKSSLEEKSFIPDAYDETTEKLMDSSVLTAIKKAAYAAAGQEVELLSTVKVLAKDPSAENDPEQRCYTNVELTLMVAPRNNPEQAGQVTFTLPFEELSFGSYENTLGQIGAKKRNLRMYGAERGEYRTAEKEYSGWFLTQRRYGHGVGLSQRSAQERARAGQKYEDILAFYYKDTALYTVGTYDTAPRIKAEGCTFQSCGISGIKPGTTTEKLLGKLQSDGVLSIIDKKGARKEGTLCTGDSVRNTYDNGLAIFDLPIVIYGDVDGSGKIDKDDITALQKHLIRSSILGGPYLIAADVNHDETVDIMDMIRLIQYVSDDAKITQED
;
A
#
# COMPACT_ATOMS: atom_id res chain seq x y z
N MET A 1 48.53 -29.05 -5.30
CA MET A 1 48.15 -27.88 -6.11
C MET A 1 46.82 -28.02 -6.88
N GLN A 2 46.46 -29.17 -7.43
CA GLN A 2 45.19 -29.34 -8.18
C GLN A 2 43.88 -29.32 -7.36
N LYS A 3 43.91 -29.49 -6.04
CA LYS A 3 42.71 -29.41 -5.16
C LYS A 3 42.42 -27.99 -4.68
N ILE A 4 43.38 -27.10 -4.68
CA ILE A 4 43.22 -25.69 -4.29
C ILE A 4 42.62 -24.88 -5.45
N THR A 5 42.99 -25.22 -6.69
CA THR A 5 42.49 -24.54 -7.90
C THR A 5 40.98 -24.82 -8.16
N LYS A 6 40.46 -25.99 -7.75
CA LYS A 6 39.05 -26.32 -7.87
C LYS A 6 38.18 -25.65 -6.79
N ALA A 7 38.72 -25.39 -5.61
CA ALA A 7 38.03 -24.67 -4.55
C ALA A 7 37.92 -23.17 -4.83
N ILE A 8 38.90 -22.57 -5.47
CA ILE A 8 38.88 -21.16 -5.87
C ILE A 8 37.93 -20.94 -7.07
N ALA A 9 37.87 -21.89 -8.02
CA ALA A 9 36.93 -21.82 -9.14
C ALA A 9 35.46 -22.00 -8.69
N PHE A 10 35.21 -22.79 -7.63
CA PHE A 10 33.87 -22.97 -7.07
C PHE A 10 33.43 -21.78 -6.19
N ALA A 11 34.38 -21.14 -5.50
CA ALA A 11 34.12 -19.91 -4.74
C ALA A 11 33.90 -18.68 -5.64
N MET A 12 34.51 -18.63 -6.83
CA MET A 12 34.26 -17.55 -7.81
C MET A 12 32.95 -17.74 -8.61
N ALA A 13 32.40 -18.96 -8.67
CA ALA A 13 31.11 -19.21 -9.32
C ALA A 13 29.89 -18.96 -8.40
N LEU A 14 30.10 -18.76 -7.10
CA LEU A 14 29.02 -18.50 -6.13
C LEU A 14 28.84 -17.01 -5.77
N THR A 15 29.60 -16.12 -6.39
CA THR A 15 29.55 -14.68 -6.08
C THR A 15 28.98 -13.82 -7.20
N LEU A 16 28.24 -14.38 -8.15
CA LEU A 16 27.59 -13.55 -9.18
C LEU A 16 26.25 -14.12 -9.62
N VAL A 17 25.33 -14.26 -8.68
CA VAL A 17 23.90 -14.13 -8.96
C VAL A 17 23.34 -13.20 -7.90
N MET A 18 23.83 -11.97 -7.88
CA MET A 18 22.95 -10.85 -7.57
C MET A 18 21.96 -10.81 -8.75
N VAL A 19 20.78 -11.36 -8.54
CA VAL A 19 19.63 -11.00 -9.34
C VAL A 19 19.38 -9.54 -9.01
N MET A 20 19.98 -8.64 -9.76
CA MET A 20 19.51 -7.27 -9.87
C MET A 20 18.11 -7.40 -10.43
N PHE A 21 17.10 -7.38 -9.57
CA PHE A 21 15.77 -6.98 -10.01
C PHE A 21 15.95 -5.57 -10.57
N PRO A 22 15.56 -5.31 -11.83
CA PRO A 22 15.58 -3.95 -12.34
C PRO A 22 14.71 -3.13 -11.39
N ALA A 23 15.29 -2.09 -10.80
CA ALA A 23 14.51 -1.05 -10.15
C ALA A 23 13.59 -0.49 -11.24
N PHE A 24 12.32 -0.83 -11.17
CA PHE A 24 11.31 -0.16 -11.99
C PHE A 24 11.24 1.25 -11.43
N ALA A 25 11.80 2.22 -12.13
CA ALA A 25 11.57 3.62 -11.82
C ALA A 25 10.05 3.82 -11.74
N ALA A 26 9.56 4.24 -10.58
CA ALA A 26 8.14 4.36 -10.35
C ALA A 26 7.59 5.48 -11.25
N VAL A 27 6.78 5.12 -12.24
CA VAL A 27 6.04 6.10 -13.03
C VAL A 27 5.01 6.75 -12.13
N PHE A 28 5.01 8.08 -12.07
CA PHE A 28 3.98 8.80 -11.32
C PHE A 28 2.66 8.75 -12.09
N HIS A 29 1.76 7.90 -11.64
CA HIS A 29 0.41 7.85 -12.17
C HIS A 29 -0.42 9.01 -11.58
N SER A 30 -1.03 9.83 -12.45
CA SER A 30 -1.94 10.92 -12.03
C SER A 30 -3.23 10.39 -11.45
N ASP A 31 -3.67 9.23 -11.94
CA ASP A 31 -4.93 8.59 -11.59
C ASP A 31 -4.69 7.28 -10.85
N VAL A 32 -5.63 6.93 -10.00
CA VAL A 32 -5.67 5.69 -9.24
C VAL A 32 -7.00 4.97 -9.49
N ARG A 33 -6.93 3.64 -9.63
CA ARG A 33 -8.09 2.76 -9.79
C ARG A 33 -8.32 2.00 -8.49
N VAL A 34 -9.41 2.29 -7.81
CA VAL A 34 -9.74 1.74 -6.49
C VAL A 34 -10.90 0.76 -6.61
N LYS A 35 -10.67 -0.50 -6.29
CA LYS A 35 -11.74 -1.49 -6.14
C LYS A 35 -12.50 -1.21 -4.85
N LEU A 36 -13.82 -1.00 -4.96
CA LEU A 36 -14.68 -0.68 -3.83
C LEU A 36 -15.28 -1.94 -3.18
N SER A 37 -15.40 -1.91 -1.87
CA SER A 37 -16.06 -2.96 -1.07
C SER A 37 -17.58 -2.76 -1.06
N ILE A 38 -18.23 -3.04 -2.20
CA ILE A 38 -19.70 -2.93 -2.33
C ILE A 38 -20.45 -4.18 -1.86
N GLY A 39 -19.74 -5.20 -1.41
CA GLY A 39 -20.29 -6.51 -1.06
C GLY A 39 -20.42 -7.45 -2.26
N SER A 40 -20.87 -8.69 -1.99
CA SER A 40 -21.16 -9.67 -3.03
C SER A 40 -22.62 -9.55 -3.46
N GLY A 41 -22.87 -9.31 -4.75
CA GLY A 41 -24.23 -9.18 -5.27
C GLY A 41 -24.28 -9.09 -6.79
N ARG A 42 -25.48 -9.34 -7.31
CA ARG A 42 -25.76 -9.28 -8.75
C ARG A 42 -26.54 -8.04 -9.15
N SER A 43 -26.88 -7.17 -8.18
CA SER A 43 -27.58 -5.91 -8.42
C SER A 43 -27.20 -4.92 -7.34
N PHE A 44 -26.86 -3.70 -7.73
CA PHE A 44 -26.55 -2.58 -6.85
C PHE A 44 -27.17 -1.29 -7.37
N THR A 45 -27.63 -0.43 -6.45
CA THR A 45 -28.09 0.91 -6.80
C THR A 45 -27.02 1.95 -6.52
N PHE A 46 -27.01 2.99 -7.32
CA PHE A 46 -26.15 4.15 -7.18
C PHE A 46 -26.83 5.40 -7.70
N THR A 47 -26.41 6.56 -7.23
CA THR A 47 -26.99 7.84 -7.65
C THR A 47 -25.87 8.74 -8.19
N PRO A 48 -25.84 9.04 -9.50
CA PRO A 48 -24.97 10.07 -10.06
C PRO A 48 -25.44 11.46 -9.61
N VAL A 49 -24.52 12.35 -9.34
CA VAL A 49 -24.77 13.77 -9.06
C VAL A 49 -23.79 14.58 -9.89
N GLY A 50 -24.29 15.60 -10.58
CA GLY A 50 -23.51 16.36 -11.57
C GLY A 50 -23.68 15.80 -12.98
N GLU A 51 -22.65 15.91 -13.80
CA GLU A 51 -22.72 15.57 -15.23
C GLU A 51 -21.92 14.30 -15.53
N TYR A 52 -22.63 13.21 -15.81
CA TYR A 52 -22.06 11.93 -16.22
C TYR A 52 -22.49 11.50 -17.61
N THR A 53 -21.61 10.78 -18.29
CA THR A 53 -21.90 10.11 -19.56
C THR A 53 -21.61 8.61 -19.39
N LEU A 54 -22.52 7.76 -19.83
CA LEU A 54 -22.26 6.34 -19.98
C LEU A 54 -21.42 6.16 -21.25
N LYS A 55 -20.14 5.77 -21.10
CA LYS A 55 -19.14 5.68 -22.17
C LYS A 55 -19.68 4.86 -23.35
N GLU A 56 -20.15 3.65 -23.08
CA GLU A 56 -20.56 2.66 -24.08
C GLU A 56 -21.84 3.08 -24.83
N ALA A 57 -22.55 4.10 -24.35
CA ALA A 57 -23.74 4.65 -24.96
C ALA A 57 -23.51 6.00 -25.63
N GLY A 58 -22.44 6.71 -25.26
CA GLY A 58 -22.24 8.14 -25.60
C GLY A 58 -23.38 9.03 -25.07
N SER A 59 -24.17 8.54 -24.10
CA SER A 59 -25.39 9.17 -23.62
C SER A 59 -25.21 9.78 -22.24
N SER A 60 -25.75 11.00 -22.06
CA SER A 60 -25.79 11.65 -20.75
C SER A 60 -26.62 10.82 -19.76
N VAL A 61 -26.12 10.72 -18.53
CA VAL A 61 -26.77 10.04 -17.42
C VAL A 61 -27.45 11.10 -16.55
N GLY A 62 -28.75 10.87 -16.20
CA GLY A 62 -29.48 11.75 -15.28
C GLY A 62 -28.98 11.60 -13.83
N THR A 63 -29.64 12.36 -12.95
CA THR A 63 -29.33 12.35 -11.49
C THR A 63 -30.24 11.43 -10.69
N ASP A 64 -31.09 10.64 -11.35
CA ASP A 64 -31.94 9.66 -10.69
C ASP A 64 -31.11 8.45 -10.21
N GLU A 65 -31.66 7.73 -9.23
CA GLU A 65 -31.07 6.47 -8.79
C GLU A 65 -31.11 5.45 -9.93
N LEU A 66 -29.97 4.83 -10.20
CA LEU A 66 -29.80 3.81 -11.22
C LEU A 66 -29.45 2.47 -10.59
N THR A 67 -29.79 1.41 -11.33
CA THR A 67 -29.41 0.05 -10.95
C THR A 67 -28.45 -0.53 -11.98
N VAL A 68 -27.35 -1.09 -11.49
CA VAL A 68 -26.46 -1.96 -12.27
C VAL A 68 -26.77 -3.41 -11.92
N GLU A 69 -26.93 -4.25 -12.94
CA GLU A 69 -27.27 -5.67 -12.80
C GLU A 69 -26.27 -6.57 -13.52
N ALA A 70 -25.98 -7.73 -12.93
CA ALA A 70 -25.17 -8.77 -13.59
C ALA A 70 -26.06 -9.69 -14.42
N VAL A 71 -25.82 -9.72 -15.73
CA VAL A 71 -26.48 -10.60 -16.70
C VAL A 71 -25.46 -11.58 -17.28
N GLY A 72 -25.39 -12.77 -16.69
CA GLY A 72 -24.29 -13.70 -16.98
C GLY A 72 -22.95 -13.15 -16.51
N SER A 73 -22.00 -13.03 -17.43
CA SER A 73 -20.67 -12.42 -17.21
C SER A 73 -20.61 -10.93 -17.61
N ARG A 74 -21.75 -10.31 -17.90
CA ARG A 74 -21.85 -8.93 -18.36
C ARG A 74 -22.62 -8.09 -17.34
N VAL A 75 -22.40 -6.78 -17.36
CA VAL A 75 -23.19 -5.82 -16.60
C VAL A 75 -24.21 -5.14 -17.49
N SER A 76 -25.32 -4.74 -16.89
CA SER A 76 -26.43 -4.04 -17.54
C SER A 76 -26.86 -2.83 -16.71
N ILE A 77 -27.12 -1.69 -17.38
CA ILE A 77 -27.67 -0.47 -16.79
C ILE A 77 -28.83 0.00 -17.68
N LYS A 78 -29.97 0.34 -17.06
CA LYS A 78 -31.10 0.92 -17.77
C LYS A 78 -31.08 2.45 -17.63
N LEU A 79 -31.08 3.15 -18.78
CA LEU A 79 -31.20 4.61 -18.87
C LEU A 79 -32.51 4.97 -19.63
N GLY A 80 -33.53 5.45 -18.91
CA GLY A 80 -34.85 5.67 -19.48
C GLY A 80 -35.43 4.35 -20.00
N ASP A 81 -35.81 4.31 -21.28
CA ASP A 81 -36.36 3.11 -21.93
C ASP A 81 -35.27 2.19 -22.55
N LYS A 82 -34.02 2.60 -22.55
CA LYS A 82 -32.92 1.83 -23.14
C LYS A 82 -32.13 1.08 -22.09
N THR A 83 -31.79 -0.15 -22.40
CA THR A 83 -30.89 -0.98 -21.58
C THR A 83 -29.57 -1.16 -22.31
N TYR A 84 -28.48 -0.86 -21.64
CA TYR A 84 -27.12 -1.02 -22.13
C TYR A 84 -26.46 -2.19 -21.40
N THR A 85 -25.84 -3.09 -22.15
CA THR A 85 -25.23 -4.31 -21.60
C THR A 85 -23.85 -4.51 -22.22
N GLY A 86 -22.82 -4.62 -21.38
CA GLY A 86 -21.43 -4.76 -21.79
C GLY A 86 -20.62 -5.67 -20.88
N PRO A 87 -19.40 -6.08 -21.28
CA PRO A 87 -18.45 -6.75 -20.37
C PRO A 87 -18.10 -5.84 -19.19
N SER A 88 -18.05 -4.53 -19.42
CA SER A 88 -18.01 -3.48 -18.42
C SER A 88 -18.88 -2.31 -18.88
N LEU A 89 -19.30 -1.45 -17.95
CA LEU A 89 -19.97 -0.18 -18.22
C LEU A 89 -19.35 0.90 -17.37
N THR A 90 -18.98 2.02 -18.00
CA THR A 90 -18.23 3.10 -17.36
C THR A 90 -18.99 4.42 -17.39
N LEU A 91 -19.16 5.01 -16.22
CA LEU A 91 -19.67 6.36 -16.04
C LEU A 91 -18.51 7.34 -16.03
N PHE A 92 -18.41 8.18 -17.04
CA PHE A 92 -17.43 9.27 -17.12
C PHE A 92 -18.00 10.57 -16.57
N SER A 93 -17.28 11.17 -15.61
CA SER A 93 -17.53 12.53 -15.15
C SER A 93 -17.10 13.50 -16.24
N LYS A 94 -17.95 14.43 -16.63
CA LYS A 94 -17.59 15.52 -17.53
C LYS A 94 -16.71 16.57 -16.87
N ASN A 95 -16.82 16.72 -15.55
CA ASN A 95 -15.99 17.62 -14.77
C ASN A 95 -14.92 16.83 -13.99
N TYR A 96 -14.23 15.90 -14.70
CA TYR A 96 -13.18 15.07 -14.12
C TYR A 96 -12.09 15.93 -13.47
N GLY A 97 -11.65 15.56 -12.28
CA GLY A 97 -10.71 16.36 -11.50
C GLY A 97 -11.34 17.47 -10.67
N GLN A 98 -12.67 17.71 -10.78
CA GLN A 98 -13.42 18.63 -9.94
C GLN A 98 -14.27 17.88 -8.90
N THR A 99 -14.80 18.60 -7.90
CA THR A 99 -15.60 18.00 -6.82
C THR A 99 -17.11 18.17 -7.04
N THR A 100 -17.52 18.62 -8.21
CA THR A 100 -18.92 18.86 -8.60
C THR A 100 -19.65 17.59 -9.01
N ASP A 101 -18.92 16.66 -9.64
CA ASP A 101 -19.45 15.41 -10.12
C ASP A 101 -19.04 14.28 -9.17
N TYR A 102 -20.03 13.51 -8.70
CA TYR A 102 -19.78 12.37 -7.82
C TYR A 102 -20.88 11.31 -7.93
N ILE A 103 -20.54 10.09 -7.51
CA ILE A 103 -21.48 8.98 -7.43
C ILE A 103 -21.68 8.62 -5.96
N ARG A 104 -22.95 8.58 -5.51
CA ARG A 104 -23.32 8.00 -4.22
C ARG A 104 -23.57 6.52 -4.39
N LEU A 105 -22.84 5.73 -3.63
CA LEU A 105 -22.91 4.28 -3.66
C LEU A 105 -22.80 3.73 -2.24
N LYS A 106 -23.59 2.71 -1.91
CA LYS A 106 -23.50 2.03 -0.62
C LYS A 106 -22.28 1.13 -0.60
N ASN A 107 -21.32 1.46 0.27
CA ASN A 107 -20.20 0.61 0.62
C ASN A 107 -20.60 -0.38 1.71
N ALA A 108 -20.15 -1.63 1.65
CA ALA A 108 -20.52 -2.67 2.61
C ALA A 108 -19.97 -2.42 4.02
N GLU A 109 -18.79 -1.76 4.10
CA GLU A 109 -18.12 -1.49 5.38
C GLU A 109 -18.45 -0.10 5.94
N TYR A 110 -18.64 0.90 5.06
CA TYR A 110 -18.66 2.30 5.46
C TYR A 110 -20.03 2.98 5.27
N GLY A 111 -21.04 2.25 4.77
CA GLY A 111 -22.36 2.81 4.47
C GLY A 111 -22.36 3.61 3.16
N THR A 112 -23.23 4.62 3.04
CA THR A 112 -23.29 5.42 1.81
C THR A 112 -22.15 6.40 1.73
N CYS A 113 -21.31 6.22 0.72
CA CYS A 113 -20.15 7.05 0.41
C CYS A 113 -20.35 7.87 -0.87
N THR A 114 -19.60 8.95 -0.99
CA THR A 114 -19.58 9.84 -2.16
C THR A 114 -18.24 9.68 -2.88
N TYR A 115 -18.25 9.18 -4.11
CA TYR A 115 -17.06 8.90 -4.90
C TYR A 115 -16.92 9.89 -6.04
N LEU A 116 -15.80 10.62 -6.11
CA LEU A 116 -15.46 11.52 -7.20
C LEU A 116 -14.92 10.73 -8.41
N GLY A 117 -14.81 11.38 -9.57
CA GLY A 117 -14.22 10.79 -10.77
C GLY A 117 -15.12 9.81 -11.49
N ASN A 118 -14.53 8.84 -12.15
CA ASN A 118 -15.23 7.86 -12.99
C ASN A 118 -15.56 6.59 -12.21
N MET A 119 -16.58 5.86 -12.65
CA MET A 119 -17.00 4.60 -12.03
C MET A 119 -17.19 3.52 -13.10
N THR A 120 -16.45 2.44 -13.02
CA THR A 120 -16.59 1.28 -13.89
C THR A 120 -17.21 0.12 -13.13
N PHE A 121 -18.21 -0.51 -13.73
CA PHE A 121 -18.81 -1.76 -13.23
C PHE A 121 -18.48 -2.91 -14.19
N ASP A 122 -18.10 -4.04 -13.63
CA ASP A 122 -17.95 -5.31 -14.36
C ASP A 122 -18.43 -6.50 -13.51
N VAL A 123 -18.35 -7.72 -14.06
CA VAL A 123 -18.65 -8.95 -13.31
C VAL A 123 -17.35 -9.73 -13.07
N TYR A 124 -17.08 -10.00 -11.82
CA TYR A 124 -15.96 -10.83 -11.39
C TYR A 124 -16.47 -11.90 -10.41
N GLU A 125 -16.15 -13.17 -10.69
CA GLU A 125 -16.61 -14.33 -9.88
C GLU A 125 -18.13 -14.34 -9.62
N GLY A 126 -18.91 -13.95 -10.65
CA GLY A 126 -20.38 -13.94 -10.59
C GLY A 126 -21.01 -12.78 -9.84
N SER A 127 -20.23 -11.89 -9.25
CA SER A 127 -20.68 -10.68 -8.54
C SER A 127 -20.26 -9.41 -9.28
N ILE A 128 -21.04 -8.35 -9.11
CA ILE A 128 -20.66 -7.02 -9.63
C ILE A 128 -19.47 -6.50 -8.85
N ARG A 129 -18.49 -5.98 -9.58
CA ARG A 129 -17.35 -5.25 -9.04
C ARG A 129 -17.45 -3.80 -9.48
N ALA A 130 -17.19 -2.87 -8.55
CA ALA A 130 -17.11 -1.44 -8.81
C ALA A 130 -15.66 -0.97 -8.68
N ILE A 131 -15.17 -0.25 -9.68
CA ILE A 131 -13.82 0.34 -9.71
C ILE A 131 -13.98 1.84 -9.89
N ASN A 132 -13.51 2.60 -8.90
CA ASN A 132 -13.50 4.06 -8.93
C ASN A 132 -12.16 4.55 -9.48
N THR A 133 -12.19 5.30 -10.57
CA THR A 133 -10.99 5.90 -11.19
C THR A 133 -11.03 7.40 -11.01
N LEU A 134 -10.01 7.96 -10.37
CA LEU A 134 -9.97 9.38 -10.06
C LEU A 134 -8.54 9.89 -9.91
N PRO A 135 -8.29 11.23 -10.01
CA PRO A 135 -7.02 11.83 -9.71
C PRO A 135 -6.53 11.47 -8.30
N ILE A 136 -5.23 11.22 -8.16
CA ILE A 136 -4.63 10.78 -6.90
C ILE A 136 -4.89 11.78 -5.75
N GLU A 137 -4.89 13.08 -6.03
CA GLU A 137 -5.18 14.08 -5.01
C GLU A 137 -6.62 13.98 -4.50
N GLN A 138 -7.57 13.71 -5.38
CA GLN A 138 -8.97 13.48 -4.99
C GLN A 138 -9.16 12.17 -4.23
N TYR A 139 -8.39 11.13 -4.58
CA TYR A 139 -8.34 9.91 -3.79
C TYR A 139 -7.88 10.20 -2.35
N LEU A 140 -6.84 11.02 -2.17
CA LEU A 140 -6.32 11.39 -0.86
C LEU A 140 -7.32 12.20 -0.03
N TYR A 141 -8.26 12.95 -0.64
CA TYR A 141 -9.36 13.59 0.11
C TYR A 141 -10.26 12.58 0.83
N GLY A 142 -10.31 11.35 0.33
CA GLY A 142 -11.06 10.26 0.93
C GLY A 142 -10.23 9.29 1.78
N VAL A 143 -8.90 9.41 1.77
CA VAL A 143 -7.96 8.58 2.55
C VAL A 143 -7.50 9.32 3.81
N VAL A 144 -6.89 10.50 3.65
CA VAL A 144 -6.23 11.21 4.77
C VAL A 144 -7.14 11.43 5.98
N PRO A 145 -8.41 11.88 5.84
CA PRO A 145 -9.28 12.09 7.00
C PRO A 145 -9.76 10.80 7.67
N HIS A 146 -9.53 9.65 7.07
CA HIS A 146 -9.94 8.34 7.59
C HIS A 146 -8.77 7.52 8.13
N GLU A 147 -7.56 7.80 7.66
CA GLU A 147 -6.32 7.31 8.26
C GLU A 147 -5.94 8.14 9.48
N MET A 148 -6.00 9.48 9.38
CA MET A 148 -5.89 10.42 10.49
C MET A 148 -7.17 11.25 10.60
N SER A 149 -7.70 11.45 11.81
CA SER A 149 -8.86 12.30 12.00
C SER A 149 -8.63 13.71 11.45
N ASN A 150 -9.65 14.29 10.81
CA ASN A 150 -9.63 15.69 10.35
C ASN A 150 -9.30 16.71 11.48
N SER A 151 -9.36 16.30 12.75
CA SER A 151 -9.00 17.11 13.91
C SER A 151 -7.50 17.14 14.24
N PHE A 152 -6.69 16.32 13.58
CA PHE A 152 -5.24 16.27 13.81
C PHE A 152 -4.55 17.60 13.45
N PRO A 153 -3.38 17.92 14.01
CA PRO A 153 -2.57 19.06 13.58
C PRO A 153 -2.27 19.00 12.08
N VAL A 154 -2.23 20.16 11.43
CA VAL A 154 -2.05 20.27 9.97
C VAL A 154 -0.74 19.63 9.51
N GLU A 155 0.35 19.78 10.27
CA GLU A 155 1.65 19.19 9.91
C GLU A 155 1.61 17.65 9.94
N ALA A 156 0.85 17.05 10.87
CA ALA A 156 0.61 15.60 10.87
C ALA A 156 -0.23 15.15 9.66
N LEU A 157 -1.28 15.91 9.31
CA LEU A 157 -2.10 15.63 8.12
C LEU A 157 -1.30 15.75 6.82
N LYS A 158 -0.38 16.73 6.73
CA LYS A 158 0.55 16.88 5.61
C LYS A 158 1.50 15.67 5.50
N SER A 159 2.10 15.24 6.62
CA SER A 159 2.93 14.03 6.64
C SER A 159 2.18 12.81 6.12
N GLN A 160 0.94 12.62 6.61
CA GLN A 160 0.07 11.52 6.15
C GLN A 160 -0.25 11.63 4.65
N ALA A 161 -0.52 12.83 4.14
CA ALA A 161 -0.83 13.03 2.72
C ALA A 161 0.35 12.66 1.83
N VAL A 162 1.58 13.04 2.20
CA VAL A 162 2.81 12.67 1.48
C VAL A 162 3.02 11.15 1.50
N CYS A 163 2.89 10.51 2.68
CA CYS A 163 3.03 9.06 2.80
C CYS A 163 1.97 8.32 1.98
N ALA A 164 0.70 8.71 2.10
CA ALA A 164 -0.40 8.06 1.40
C ALA A 164 -0.27 8.22 -0.12
N ARG A 165 0.24 9.36 -0.60
CA ARG A 165 0.53 9.59 -2.02
C ARG A 165 1.65 8.69 -2.52
N GLY A 166 2.78 8.61 -1.82
CA GLY A 166 3.90 7.73 -2.17
C GLY A 166 3.47 6.27 -2.24
N TYR A 167 2.72 5.80 -1.24
CA TYR A 167 2.15 4.45 -1.23
C TYR A 167 1.26 4.18 -2.45
N ALA A 168 0.30 5.09 -2.73
CA ALA A 168 -0.62 4.92 -3.84
C ALA A 168 0.11 4.91 -5.20
N VAL A 169 1.06 5.83 -5.43
CA VAL A 169 1.87 5.88 -6.65
C VAL A 169 2.66 4.59 -6.85
N ALA A 170 3.31 4.07 -5.80
CA ALA A 170 4.06 2.82 -5.88
C ALA A 170 3.16 1.62 -6.23
N ARG A 171 1.92 1.60 -5.69
CA ARG A 171 0.93 0.57 -6.03
C ARG A 171 0.44 0.70 -7.48
N CYS A 172 0.15 1.91 -7.94
CA CYS A 172 -0.21 2.15 -9.34
C CYS A 172 0.88 1.63 -10.28
N SER A 173 2.13 2.00 -10.05
CA SER A 173 3.27 1.54 -10.86
C SER A 173 3.40 0.02 -10.88
N ARG A 174 3.14 -0.64 -9.74
CA ARG A 174 3.22 -2.10 -9.64
C ARG A 174 2.10 -2.83 -10.38
N TYR A 175 0.88 -2.28 -10.41
CA TYR A 175 -0.32 -2.99 -10.84
C TYR A 175 -0.99 -2.44 -12.09
N ALA A 176 -0.57 -1.28 -12.61
CA ALA A 176 -1.16 -0.62 -13.77
C ALA A 176 -1.33 -1.57 -14.98
N ALA A 177 -0.30 -2.36 -15.27
CA ALA A 177 -0.27 -3.27 -16.41
C ALA A 177 -0.87 -4.65 -16.15
N SER A 178 -1.06 -5.06 -14.89
CA SER A 178 -1.39 -6.44 -14.53
C SER A 178 -2.79 -6.64 -13.95
N ARG A 179 -3.46 -5.55 -13.53
CA ARG A 179 -4.75 -5.62 -12.85
C ARG A 179 -5.70 -4.53 -13.35
N SER A 180 -7.00 -4.78 -13.21
CA SER A 180 -8.05 -3.79 -13.49
C SER A 180 -8.19 -2.71 -12.40
N TYR A 181 -7.48 -2.83 -11.27
CA TYR A 181 -7.43 -1.86 -10.18
C TYR A 181 -6.05 -1.87 -9.53
N ASP A 182 -5.68 -0.78 -8.88
CA ASP A 182 -4.37 -0.59 -8.23
C ASP A 182 -4.45 -0.86 -6.74
N LEU A 183 -5.56 -0.47 -6.11
CA LEU A 183 -5.77 -0.48 -4.67
C LEU A 183 -7.16 -1.03 -4.31
N VAL A 184 -7.31 -1.48 -3.07
CA VAL A 184 -8.61 -1.71 -2.44
C VAL A 184 -8.89 -0.64 -1.40
N ASP A 185 -10.16 -0.40 -1.10
CA ASP A 185 -10.64 0.67 -0.21
C ASP A 185 -10.58 0.34 1.29
N THR A 186 -9.93 -0.76 1.65
CA THR A 186 -9.85 -1.28 3.03
C THR A 186 -8.43 -1.16 3.59
N SER A 187 -8.25 -1.49 4.88
CA SER A 187 -6.95 -1.53 5.56
C SER A 187 -5.93 -2.53 4.97
N LYS A 188 -6.29 -3.29 3.94
CA LYS A 188 -5.33 -4.10 3.17
C LYS A 188 -4.38 -3.25 2.32
N ASP A 189 -4.86 -2.09 1.88
CA ASP A 189 -4.08 -1.03 1.26
C ASP A 189 -4.26 0.25 2.08
N GLN A 190 -5.25 1.08 1.78
CA GLN A 190 -5.54 2.32 2.50
C GLN A 190 -7.06 2.48 2.70
N VAL A 191 -7.48 2.95 3.88
CA VAL A 191 -8.90 3.17 4.18
C VAL A 191 -9.43 4.34 3.34
N TYR A 192 -10.16 4.02 2.27
CA TYR A 192 -10.77 5.00 1.37
C TYR A 192 -12.28 5.01 1.50
N ARG A 193 -12.85 6.11 2.00
CA ARG A 193 -14.30 6.27 2.21
C ARG A 193 -14.94 7.32 1.32
N GLY A 194 -14.27 7.65 0.20
CA GLY A 194 -14.74 8.69 -0.71
C GLY A 194 -14.63 10.11 -0.13
N TYR A 195 -15.15 11.06 -0.88
CA TYR A 195 -15.03 12.49 -0.61
C TYR A 195 -16.11 12.98 0.38
N ALA A 196 -15.70 13.83 1.31
CA ALA A 196 -16.60 14.58 2.18
C ALA A 196 -16.10 16.02 2.36
N SER A 197 -16.84 17.01 1.86
CA SER A 197 -16.45 18.43 1.88
C SER A 197 -16.23 18.99 3.29
N LYS A 198 -16.79 18.36 4.33
CA LYS A 198 -16.59 18.73 5.74
C LYS A 198 -15.14 18.46 6.24
N ASN A 199 -14.37 17.64 5.55
CA ASN A 199 -13.00 17.30 5.93
C ASN A 199 -11.98 18.37 5.50
N THR A 200 -12.30 19.64 5.77
CA THR A 200 -11.60 20.82 5.26
C THR A 200 -10.12 20.86 5.59
N ARG A 201 -9.70 20.43 6.79
CA ARG A 201 -8.30 20.45 7.21
C ARG A 201 -7.47 19.40 6.50
N ALA A 202 -8.02 18.19 6.35
CA ALA A 202 -7.36 17.11 5.61
C ALA A 202 -7.25 17.47 4.12
N ILE A 203 -8.31 18.01 3.51
CA ILE A 203 -8.30 18.49 2.12
C ILE A 203 -7.22 19.58 1.95
N ALA A 204 -7.20 20.59 2.82
CA ALA A 204 -6.18 21.64 2.77
C ALA A 204 -4.75 21.12 2.96
N ALA A 205 -4.55 20.07 3.76
CA ALA A 205 -3.23 19.45 3.92
C ALA A 205 -2.79 18.69 2.66
N VAL A 206 -3.71 17.98 2.00
CA VAL A 206 -3.46 17.34 0.68
C VAL A 206 -3.10 18.39 -0.35
N ASP A 207 -3.88 19.48 -0.46
CA ASP A 207 -3.64 20.56 -1.42
C ASP A 207 -2.28 21.26 -1.18
N ALA A 208 -1.94 21.49 0.10
CA ALA A 208 -0.67 22.13 0.48
C ALA A 208 0.56 21.25 0.20
N THR A 209 0.37 19.94 0.04
CA THR A 209 1.42 18.97 -0.28
C THR A 209 1.23 18.33 -1.67
N LYS A 210 0.43 18.97 -2.53
CA LYS A 210 0.09 18.43 -3.86
C LYS A 210 1.34 18.02 -4.62
N GLY A 211 1.35 16.80 -5.15
CA GLY A 211 2.46 16.21 -5.89
C GLY A 211 3.70 15.85 -5.07
N GLN A 212 3.72 16.07 -3.76
CA GLN A 212 4.89 15.75 -2.94
C GLN A 212 4.94 14.26 -2.58
N VAL A 213 6.09 13.66 -2.82
CA VAL A 213 6.43 12.25 -2.51
C VAL A 213 7.83 12.16 -1.91
N LEU A 214 8.11 11.06 -1.24
CA LEU A 214 9.45 10.74 -0.78
C LEU A 214 10.17 9.89 -1.83
N VAL A 215 11.44 10.19 -2.05
CA VAL A 215 12.31 9.54 -3.05
C VAL A 215 13.57 9.02 -2.36
N TYR A 216 13.97 7.79 -2.67
CA TYR A 216 15.21 7.17 -2.26
C TYR A 216 15.91 6.59 -3.50
N ASP A 217 17.17 6.95 -3.70
CA ASP A 217 18.01 6.51 -4.84
C ASP A 217 17.31 6.66 -6.22
N GLY A 218 16.57 7.75 -6.38
CA GLY A 218 15.85 8.09 -7.62
C GLY A 218 14.44 7.50 -7.75
N ASP A 219 14.03 6.60 -6.86
CA ASP A 219 12.72 5.95 -6.90
C ASP A 219 11.76 6.51 -5.85
N ILE A 220 10.47 6.63 -6.20
CA ILE A 220 9.41 6.97 -5.25
C ILE A 220 9.23 5.80 -4.29
N ILE A 221 9.35 6.06 -2.99
CA ILE A 221 9.22 5.00 -1.99
C ILE A 221 7.76 4.64 -1.70
N GLU A 222 7.53 3.37 -1.39
CA GLU A 222 6.26 2.89 -0.82
C GLU A 222 6.23 3.27 0.68
N ALA A 223 5.80 4.52 0.97
CA ALA A 223 5.89 5.11 2.30
C ALA A 223 4.87 4.52 3.26
N PHE A 224 5.25 3.44 3.97
CA PHE A 224 4.40 2.75 4.94
C PHE A 224 4.12 3.60 6.18
N TYR A 225 2.96 3.41 6.77
CA TYR A 225 2.55 4.05 8.01
C TYR A 225 1.64 3.14 8.85
N SER A 226 1.57 3.39 10.15
CA SER A 226 0.70 2.66 11.06
C SER A 226 0.19 3.55 12.19
N ALA A 227 -0.79 3.08 12.94
CA ALA A 227 -1.40 3.87 14.00
C ALA A 227 -0.41 4.22 15.12
N SER A 228 0.43 3.27 15.55
CA SER A 228 1.39 3.45 16.65
C SER A 228 2.55 2.45 16.50
N ASN A 229 3.77 2.92 16.68
CA ASN A 229 4.97 2.09 16.68
C ASN A 229 5.37 1.59 18.09
N GLY A 230 4.66 2.03 19.14
CA GLY A 230 4.90 1.62 20.51
C GLY A 230 6.18 2.19 21.13
N GLY A 231 6.70 3.29 20.59
CA GLY A 231 7.90 3.98 21.06
C GLY A 231 9.20 3.62 20.35
N GLN A 232 9.13 2.76 19.31
CA GLN A 232 10.25 2.45 18.44
C GLN A 232 9.76 2.09 17.04
N THR A 233 10.38 2.64 16.01
CA THR A 233 10.10 2.26 14.61
C THR A 233 10.61 0.85 14.31
N GLU A 234 10.06 0.23 13.28
CA GLU A 234 10.41 -1.13 12.87
C GLU A 234 11.02 -1.15 11.46
N ARG A 235 11.91 -2.13 11.22
CA ARG A 235 12.46 -2.40 9.89
C ARG A 235 11.48 -3.24 9.07
N THR A 236 11.49 -3.03 7.75
CA THR A 236 10.64 -3.82 6.85
C THR A 236 11.01 -5.29 6.83
N GLY A 237 12.29 -5.65 6.93
CA GLY A 237 12.75 -7.04 6.97
C GLY A 237 12.28 -7.83 8.20
N ASN A 238 11.87 -7.15 9.29
CA ASN A 238 11.30 -7.81 10.47
C ASN A 238 9.79 -8.08 10.34
N VAL A 239 9.12 -7.52 9.32
CA VAL A 239 7.68 -7.62 9.12
C VAL A 239 7.34 -8.31 7.79
N TRP A 240 8.18 -8.08 6.77
CA TRP A 240 8.03 -8.63 5.41
C TRP A 240 9.36 -9.21 4.91
N GLU A 241 9.36 -9.83 3.75
CA GLU A 241 10.56 -10.49 3.19
C GLU A 241 11.68 -9.53 2.77
N ASN A 242 11.34 -8.30 2.37
CA ASN A 242 12.31 -7.33 1.86
C ASN A 242 12.68 -6.31 2.94
N ASP A 243 13.99 -6.15 3.17
CA ASP A 243 14.52 -5.11 4.05
C ASP A 243 14.91 -3.88 3.23
N LEU A 244 14.14 -2.79 3.40
CA LEU A 244 14.33 -1.55 2.65
C LEU A 244 15.19 -0.58 3.48
N PRO A 245 16.26 -0.01 2.91
CA PRO A 245 17.31 0.67 3.68
C PRO A 245 16.85 1.98 4.34
N TYR A 246 15.79 2.59 3.88
CA TYR A 246 15.22 3.82 4.45
C TYR A 246 14.28 3.59 5.65
N TYR A 247 14.07 2.34 6.06
CA TYR A 247 13.39 2.00 7.31
C TYR A 247 14.39 1.47 8.34
N THR A 248 14.54 2.20 9.40
CA THR A 248 15.51 1.87 10.47
C THR A 248 14.82 1.85 11.82
N HIS A 249 15.44 1.21 12.80
CA HIS A 249 15.05 1.40 14.18
C HIS A 249 15.39 2.81 14.64
N ALA A 250 14.43 3.47 15.27
CA ALA A 250 14.61 4.75 15.94
C ALA A 250 13.68 4.83 17.15
N ASP A 251 14.20 5.33 18.28
CA ASP A 251 13.39 5.58 19.45
C ASP A 251 12.41 6.73 19.19
N ASP A 252 11.13 6.48 19.37
CA ASP A 252 10.04 7.40 19.07
C ASP A 252 9.23 7.74 20.32
N VAL A 253 9.84 8.54 21.19
CA VAL A 253 9.24 8.94 22.46
C VAL A 253 7.90 9.67 22.30
N TYR A 254 7.69 10.34 21.16
CA TYR A 254 6.44 11.05 20.87
C TYR A 254 5.25 10.10 20.70
N ASP A 255 5.47 8.88 20.24
CA ASP A 255 4.40 7.89 20.18
C ASP A 255 3.83 7.58 21.57
N LEU A 256 4.70 7.45 22.57
CA LEU A 256 4.31 7.15 23.95
C LEU A 256 3.66 8.35 24.66
N LEU A 257 3.86 9.58 24.18
CA LEU A 257 3.20 10.77 24.73
C LEU A 257 1.74 10.89 24.30
N ASN A 258 1.35 10.18 23.24
CA ASN A 258 -0.01 10.24 22.75
C ASN A 258 -0.95 9.43 23.65
N LYS A 259 -1.96 10.11 24.22
CA LYS A 259 -2.94 9.47 25.13
C LYS A 259 -3.74 8.32 24.50
N SER A 260 -3.75 8.23 23.17
CA SER A 260 -4.40 7.13 22.44
C SER A 260 -3.42 6.01 22.10
N SER A 261 -2.11 6.18 22.35
CA SER A 261 -1.14 5.09 22.20
C SER A 261 -1.43 4.03 23.24
N LEU A 262 -1.49 2.79 22.77
CA LEU A 262 -1.87 1.67 23.59
C LEU A 262 -0.65 1.16 24.33
N GLU A 263 -0.71 1.17 25.63
CA GLU A 263 0.18 0.45 26.53
C GLU A 263 -0.69 -0.37 27.46
N GLU A 264 -0.51 -1.66 27.47
CA GLU A 264 -1.15 -2.57 28.40
C GLU A 264 -0.07 -3.21 29.27
N LYS A 265 -0.34 -3.29 30.56
CA LYS A 265 0.55 -3.91 31.53
C LYS A 265 -0.20 -4.96 32.30
N SER A 266 0.40 -6.16 32.41
CA SER A 266 -0.08 -7.20 33.30
C SER A 266 0.91 -7.39 34.43
N PHE A 267 0.40 -7.39 35.65
CA PHE A 267 1.21 -7.57 36.86
C PHE A 267 1.41 -9.04 37.16
N ILE A 268 2.65 -9.42 37.50
CA ILE A 268 3.04 -10.73 38.03
C ILE A 268 3.67 -10.47 39.41
N PRO A 269 3.06 -10.89 40.53
CA PRO A 269 3.56 -10.61 41.87
C PRO A 269 4.83 -11.37 42.20
N ASP A 270 5.63 -10.83 43.14
CA ASP A 270 6.76 -11.58 43.71
C ASP A 270 6.30 -12.75 44.59
N ALA A 271 5.19 -12.61 45.30
CA ALA A 271 4.61 -13.67 46.14
C ALA A 271 3.13 -13.87 45.80
N TYR A 272 2.71 -15.11 45.76
CA TYR A 272 1.33 -15.51 45.45
C TYR A 272 0.53 -15.77 46.71
N ASP A 273 -0.60 -15.13 46.86
CA ASP A 273 -1.67 -15.36 47.81
C ASP A 273 -3.01 -14.92 47.21
N GLU A 274 -4.12 -15.12 47.93
CA GLU A 274 -5.44 -14.74 47.45
C GLU A 274 -5.55 -13.25 47.06
N THR A 275 -4.76 -12.38 47.69
CA THR A 275 -4.78 -10.93 47.41
C THR A 275 -4.01 -10.63 46.15
N THR A 276 -2.78 -11.10 46.03
CA THR A 276 -1.88 -10.82 44.89
C THR A 276 -2.37 -11.49 43.62
N GLU A 277 -2.99 -12.68 43.69
CA GLU A 277 -3.62 -13.31 42.53
C GLU A 277 -4.78 -12.46 41.95
N LYS A 278 -5.53 -11.76 42.81
CA LYS A 278 -6.61 -10.86 42.37
C LYS A 278 -6.11 -9.60 41.67
N LEU A 279 -4.84 -9.23 41.84
CA LEU A 279 -4.21 -8.12 41.16
C LEU A 279 -3.75 -8.48 39.73
N MET A 280 -3.67 -9.78 39.45
CA MET A 280 -3.27 -10.26 38.14
C MET A 280 -4.44 -10.27 37.15
N ASP A 281 -4.12 -10.16 35.87
CA ASP A 281 -5.09 -10.51 34.84
C ASP A 281 -5.43 -11.99 34.92
N SER A 282 -6.71 -12.31 34.95
CA SER A 282 -7.19 -13.67 35.17
C SER A 282 -6.76 -14.67 34.09
N SER A 283 -6.59 -14.19 32.85
CA SER A 283 -6.13 -15.01 31.74
C SER A 283 -4.64 -15.30 31.84
N VAL A 284 -3.84 -14.32 32.27
CA VAL A 284 -2.40 -14.47 32.52
C VAL A 284 -2.17 -15.44 33.69
N LEU A 285 -2.89 -15.28 34.81
CA LEU A 285 -2.81 -16.18 35.93
C LEU A 285 -3.17 -17.64 35.55
N THR A 286 -4.23 -17.79 34.73
CA THR A 286 -4.65 -19.12 34.25
C THR A 286 -3.58 -19.77 33.37
N ALA A 287 -2.97 -19.00 32.46
CA ALA A 287 -1.89 -19.47 31.59
C ALA A 287 -0.66 -19.89 32.42
N ILE A 288 -0.27 -19.05 33.39
CA ILE A 288 0.85 -19.35 34.29
C ILE A 288 0.59 -20.64 35.13
N LYS A 289 -0.59 -20.76 35.74
CA LYS A 289 -0.94 -21.97 36.50
C LYS A 289 -0.90 -23.23 35.64
N LYS A 290 -1.49 -23.17 34.44
CA LYS A 290 -1.46 -24.29 33.49
C LYS A 290 -0.04 -24.71 33.13
N ALA A 291 0.83 -23.75 32.83
CA ALA A 291 2.21 -24.01 32.46
C ALA A 291 3.05 -24.53 33.66
N ALA A 292 2.84 -23.99 34.86
CA ALA A 292 3.50 -24.43 36.06
C ALA A 292 3.12 -25.89 36.42
N TYR A 293 1.84 -26.27 36.26
CA TYR A 293 1.37 -27.65 36.47
C TYR A 293 2.01 -28.61 35.46
N ALA A 294 2.09 -28.21 34.21
CA ALA A 294 2.75 -29.00 33.16
C ALA A 294 4.25 -29.19 33.47
N ALA A 295 4.94 -28.13 33.87
CA ALA A 295 6.36 -28.16 34.19
C ALA A 295 6.66 -28.99 35.47
N ALA A 296 5.77 -28.95 36.44
CA ALA A 296 5.89 -29.73 37.67
C ALA A 296 5.42 -31.20 37.53
N GLY A 297 4.70 -31.54 36.46
CA GLY A 297 4.08 -32.86 36.26
C GLY A 297 2.91 -33.16 37.18
N GLN A 298 2.43 -32.22 37.98
CA GLN A 298 1.32 -32.33 38.93
C GLN A 298 0.73 -30.96 39.27
N GLU A 299 -0.44 -30.95 39.93
CA GLU A 299 -1.00 -29.72 40.51
C GLU A 299 -0.11 -29.16 41.61
N VAL A 300 0.20 -27.87 41.49
CA VAL A 300 1.04 -27.14 42.45
C VAL A 300 0.38 -25.82 42.86
N GLU A 301 0.77 -25.32 44.04
CA GLU A 301 0.51 -23.96 44.48
C GLU A 301 1.68 -23.06 44.04
N LEU A 302 1.38 -21.87 43.53
CA LEU A 302 2.38 -20.86 43.22
C LEU A 302 2.78 -20.18 44.53
N LEU A 303 4.06 -20.11 44.84
CA LEU A 303 4.58 -19.46 46.05
C LEU A 303 5.21 -18.11 45.75
N SER A 304 6.15 -18.07 44.83
CA SER A 304 6.80 -16.83 44.46
C SER A 304 7.36 -16.82 43.04
N THR A 305 7.52 -15.62 42.49
CA THR A 305 8.19 -15.41 41.20
C THR A 305 9.68 -15.15 41.42
N VAL A 306 10.51 -16.04 40.89
CA VAL A 306 11.97 -15.94 40.98
C VAL A 306 12.49 -15.07 39.84
N LYS A 307 11.99 -15.26 38.62
CA LYS A 307 12.45 -14.57 37.42
C LYS A 307 11.34 -14.47 36.38
N VAL A 308 11.30 -13.33 35.70
CA VAL A 308 10.51 -13.14 34.48
C VAL A 308 11.44 -12.54 33.41
N LEU A 309 11.48 -13.12 32.23
CA LEU A 309 12.33 -12.70 31.15
C LEU A 309 11.56 -12.71 29.82
N ALA A 310 11.48 -11.56 29.16
CA ALA A 310 11.06 -11.50 27.76
C ALA A 310 12.11 -12.22 26.91
N LYS A 311 11.68 -13.13 26.03
CA LYS A 311 12.54 -14.06 25.32
C LYS A 311 12.13 -14.18 23.86
N ASP A 312 13.09 -14.67 23.08
CA ASP A 312 12.91 -14.92 21.65
C ASP A 312 12.46 -13.64 20.92
N PRO A 313 13.43 -12.75 20.55
CA PRO A 313 13.13 -11.56 19.78
C PRO A 313 12.34 -11.94 18.53
N SER A 314 11.36 -11.15 18.13
CA SER A 314 10.50 -11.46 16.98
C SER A 314 11.26 -11.43 15.65
N ALA A 315 12.48 -10.85 15.63
CA ALA A 315 13.46 -10.97 14.55
C ALA A 315 14.80 -11.45 15.12
N GLU A 316 15.12 -12.72 14.93
CA GLU A 316 16.27 -13.39 15.53
C GLU A 316 17.62 -12.75 15.19
N ASN A 317 17.73 -12.12 14.04
CA ASN A 317 18.96 -11.52 13.51
C ASN A 317 19.08 -10.01 13.72
N ASP A 318 18.17 -9.39 14.46
CA ASP A 318 18.16 -7.96 14.70
C ASP A 318 18.37 -7.63 16.18
N PRO A 319 19.61 -7.26 16.59
CA PRO A 319 19.93 -6.99 17.98
C PRO A 319 19.30 -5.71 18.53
N GLU A 320 18.81 -4.82 17.66
CA GLU A 320 18.17 -3.57 18.07
C GLU A 320 16.66 -3.72 18.30
N GLN A 321 16.10 -4.85 17.91
CA GLN A 321 14.68 -5.09 18.06
C GLN A 321 14.28 -5.31 19.52
N ARG A 322 13.19 -4.66 19.92
CA ARG A 322 12.63 -4.74 21.30
C ARG A 322 11.28 -5.46 21.38
N CYS A 323 10.91 -6.20 20.37
CA CYS A 323 9.70 -7.01 20.39
C CYS A 323 10.06 -8.48 20.62
N TYR A 324 9.32 -9.14 21.50
CA TYR A 324 9.56 -10.53 21.89
C TYR A 324 8.33 -11.38 21.59
N THR A 325 8.53 -12.67 21.35
CA THR A 325 7.46 -13.62 21.07
C THR A 325 7.08 -14.47 22.28
N ASN A 326 7.99 -14.62 23.24
CA ASN A 326 7.83 -15.47 24.40
C ASN A 326 8.19 -14.74 25.71
N VAL A 327 7.67 -15.25 26.82
CA VAL A 327 8.11 -14.93 28.19
C VAL A 327 8.52 -16.20 28.92
N GLU A 328 9.72 -16.21 29.49
CA GLU A 328 10.22 -17.26 30.36
C GLU A 328 9.94 -16.86 31.82
N LEU A 329 9.30 -17.75 32.58
CA LEU A 329 9.06 -17.59 34.01
C LEU A 329 9.77 -18.69 34.78
N THR A 330 10.42 -18.31 35.88
CA THR A 330 10.89 -19.23 36.91
C THR A 330 10.11 -18.94 38.20
N LEU A 331 9.37 -19.91 38.65
CA LEU A 331 8.53 -19.81 39.86
C LEU A 331 8.99 -20.79 40.92
N MET A 332 8.85 -20.42 42.18
CA MET A 332 8.85 -21.34 43.32
C MET A 332 7.42 -21.87 43.46
N VAL A 333 7.28 -23.19 43.47
CA VAL A 333 5.99 -23.87 43.58
C VAL A 333 6.07 -24.98 44.62
N ALA A 334 4.95 -25.38 45.18
CA ALA A 334 4.86 -26.54 46.06
C ALA A 334 3.74 -27.47 45.61
N PRO A 335 3.93 -28.83 45.71
CA PRO A 335 2.84 -29.76 45.50
C PRO A 335 1.72 -29.52 46.53
N ARG A 336 0.47 -29.48 46.08
CA ARG A 336 -0.69 -29.20 46.92
C ARG A 336 -0.80 -30.18 48.11
N ASN A 337 -0.35 -31.42 47.91
CA ASN A 337 -0.39 -32.48 48.92
C ASN A 337 0.87 -32.51 49.80
N ASN A 338 1.91 -31.75 49.52
CA ASN A 338 3.13 -31.70 50.28
C ASN A 338 3.84 -30.35 50.18
N PRO A 339 3.38 -29.32 50.92
CA PRO A 339 3.91 -27.97 50.87
C PRO A 339 5.40 -27.86 51.25
N GLU A 340 5.93 -28.85 52.01
CA GLU A 340 7.34 -28.86 52.39
C GLU A 340 8.29 -29.21 51.21
N GLN A 341 7.77 -29.75 50.15
CA GLN A 341 8.52 -30.04 48.90
C GLN A 341 8.46 -28.90 47.89
N ALA A 342 8.69 -27.69 48.37
CA ALA A 342 8.80 -26.55 47.44
C ALA A 342 10.02 -26.69 46.52
N GLY A 343 9.85 -26.36 45.26
CA GLY A 343 10.88 -26.43 44.25
C GLY A 343 10.68 -25.38 43.16
N GLN A 344 11.72 -25.15 42.36
CA GLN A 344 11.63 -24.25 41.24
C GLN A 344 11.17 -24.96 39.97
N VAL A 345 10.27 -24.33 39.24
CA VAL A 345 9.90 -24.71 37.88
C VAL A 345 10.18 -23.54 36.91
N THR A 346 10.70 -23.87 35.73
CA THR A 346 10.92 -22.91 34.67
C THR A 346 10.16 -23.36 33.44
N PHE A 347 9.43 -22.42 32.83
CA PHE A 347 8.68 -22.68 31.61
C PHE A 347 8.62 -21.41 30.74
N THR A 348 8.33 -21.59 29.46
CA THR A 348 8.16 -20.53 28.49
C THR A 348 6.70 -20.51 28.02
N LEU A 349 6.11 -19.33 28.00
CA LEU A 349 4.77 -19.07 27.47
C LEU A 349 4.87 -18.25 26.20
N PRO A 350 4.24 -18.68 25.09
CA PRO A 350 4.04 -17.84 23.93
C PRO A 350 3.23 -16.60 24.31
N PHE A 351 3.68 -15.45 23.84
CA PHE A 351 3.04 -14.18 24.14
C PHE A 351 1.57 -14.14 23.65
N GLU A 352 1.27 -14.77 22.52
CA GLU A 352 -0.09 -14.88 21.97
C GLU A 352 -1.08 -15.65 22.86
N GLU A 353 -0.57 -16.49 23.76
CA GLU A 353 -1.39 -17.19 24.77
C GLU A 353 -1.71 -16.29 25.96
N LEU A 354 -0.95 -15.21 26.16
CA LEU A 354 -1.18 -14.23 27.21
C LEU A 354 -2.15 -13.16 26.69
N SER A 355 -3.45 -13.40 26.78
CA SER A 355 -4.43 -12.37 26.48
C SER A 355 -4.64 -11.51 27.73
N PHE A 356 -4.10 -10.31 27.73
CA PHE A 356 -4.45 -9.32 28.75
C PHE A 356 -5.93 -8.93 28.61
N GLY A 357 -6.55 -8.56 29.73
CA GLY A 357 -7.99 -8.34 29.85
C GLY A 357 -8.61 -7.28 28.95
N SER A 358 -9.81 -6.86 29.28
CA SER A 358 -10.47 -5.77 28.59
C SER A 358 -9.70 -4.46 28.84
N TYR A 359 -9.24 -3.87 27.76
CA TYR A 359 -8.54 -2.62 27.77
C TYR A 359 -9.54 -1.45 27.79
N GLU A 360 -9.35 -0.53 28.72
CA GLU A 360 -10.02 0.75 28.75
C GLU A 360 -9.04 1.84 28.31
N ASN A 361 -9.29 2.48 27.16
CA ASN A 361 -8.45 3.61 26.76
C ASN A 361 -8.80 4.85 27.59
N THR A 362 -7.95 5.89 27.51
CA THR A 362 -8.16 7.17 28.21
C THR A 362 -9.46 7.88 27.80
N LEU A 363 -10.22 7.35 26.84
CA LEU A 363 -11.52 7.82 26.38
C LEU A 363 -12.68 6.98 26.92
N GLY A 364 -12.43 6.04 27.83
CA GLY A 364 -13.45 5.14 28.39
C GLY A 364 -14.00 4.12 27.38
N GLN A 365 -13.32 3.90 26.25
CA GLN A 365 -13.74 2.91 25.26
C GLN A 365 -13.15 1.55 25.62
N ILE A 366 -14.01 0.57 25.83
CA ILE A 366 -13.62 -0.81 26.06
C ILE A 366 -13.30 -1.45 24.70
N GLY A 367 -12.04 -1.78 24.48
CA GLY A 367 -11.60 -2.44 23.25
C GLY A 367 -11.79 -3.95 23.29
N ALA A 368 -12.04 -4.53 22.12
CA ALA A 368 -12.09 -5.98 21.98
C ALA A 368 -10.72 -6.63 22.21
N LYS A 369 -10.74 -7.81 22.84
CA LYS A 369 -9.62 -8.67 23.23
C LYS A 369 -8.77 -9.06 22.08
N LYS A 370 -8.16 -8.72 21.30
CA LYS A 370 -7.17 -9.11 20.27
C LYS A 370 -6.78 -7.91 19.45
N ARG A 371 -5.85 -7.19 19.98
CA ARG A 371 -5.12 -6.20 19.21
C ARG A 371 -3.76 -6.80 18.92
N ASN A 372 -3.24 -6.54 17.73
CA ASN A 372 -1.89 -6.93 17.33
C ASN A 372 -0.85 -6.08 18.07
N LEU A 373 -0.95 -6.02 19.40
CA LEU A 373 0.07 -5.43 20.24
C LEU A 373 1.25 -6.39 20.31
N ARG A 374 2.45 -5.83 20.46
CA ARG A 374 3.68 -6.59 20.58
C ARG A 374 4.18 -6.55 22.03
N MET A 375 4.80 -7.63 22.51
CA MET A 375 5.44 -7.61 23.82
C MET A 375 6.75 -6.83 23.73
N TYR A 376 6.90 -5.84 24.61
CA TYR A 376 8.09 -4.98 24.69
C TYR A 376 9.03 -5.35 25.83
N GLY A 377 8.59 -6.05 26.84
CA GLY A 377 9.47 -6.46 27.91
C GLY A 377 8.75 -6.98 29.15
N ALA A 378 9.58 -7.39 30.09
CA ALA A 378 9.23 -7.74 31.45
C ALA A 378 10.09 -6.91 32.40
N GLU A 379 9.50 -5.98 33.13
CA GLU A 379 10.20 -5.02 33.96
C GLU A 379 9.81 -5.15 35.44
N ARG A 380 10.78 -4.99 36.35
CA ARG A 380 10.51 -4.91 37.78
C ARG A 380 9.75 -3.62 38.10
N GLY A 381 8.77 -3.74 39.00
CA GLY A 381 8.01 -2.57 39.43
C GLY A 381 7.11 -2.86 40.63
N GLU A 382 6.35 -1.83 41.02
CA GLU A 382 5.43 -1.88 42.14
C GLU A 382 4.00 -1.64 41.66
N TYR A 383 3.11 -2.56 41.99
CA TYR A 383 1.67 -2.39 41.81
C TYR A 383 1.09 -1.68 43.04
N ARG A 384 0.51 -0.52 42.84
CA ARG A 384 -0.04 0.32 43.92
C ARG A 384 -1.54 0.20 43.99
N THR A 385 -2.03 -0.18 45.18
CA THR A 385 -3.44 -0.02 45.55
C THR A 385 -3.58 1.20 46.47
N ALA A 386 -4.80 1.55 46.86
CA ALA A 386 -5.04 2.60 47.81
C ALA A 386 -4.44 2.33 49.22
N GLU A 387 -4.21 1.04 49.52
CA GLU A 387 -3.85 0.59 50.89
C GLU A 387 -2.39 0.10 50.96
N LYS A 388 -1.83 -0.44 49.88
CA LYS A 388 -0.54 -1.13 49.90
C LYS A 388 0.14 -1.16 48.54
N GLU A 389 1.47 -1.26 48.55
CA GLU A 389 2.32 -1.52 47.40
C GLU A 389 2.75 -2.98 47.38
N TYR A 390 2.76 -3.59 46.17
CA TYR A 390 3.14 -4.95 45.92
C TYR A 390 4.25 -5.00 44.90
N SER A 391 5.39 -5.56 45.26
CA SER A 391 6.51 -5.76 44.35
C SER A 391 6.25 -6.89 43.37
N GLY A 392 6.76 -6.76 42.15
CA GLY A 392 6.62 -7.78 41.12
C GLY A 392 7.20 -7.38 39.79
N TRP A 393 6.60 -7.89 38.75
CA TRP A 393 6.98 -7.68 37.39
C TRP A 393 5.79 -7.18 36.57
N PHE A 394 6.06 -6.36 35.57
CA PHE A 394 5.08 -5.94 34.58
C PHE A 394 5.47 -6.50 33.22
N LEU A 395 4.58 -7.27 32.63
CA LEU A 395 4.63 -7.58 31.21
C LEU A 395 4.02 -6.41 30.45
N THR A 396 4.77 -5.81 29.53
CA THR A 396 4.33 -4.61 28.82
C THR A 396 4.08 -4.93 27.36
N GLN A 397 2.88 -4.58 26.88
CA GLN A 397 2.47 -4.62 25.48
C GLN A 397 2.31 -3.22 24.93
N ARG A 398 2.81 -3.01 23.73
CA ARG A 398 2.68 -1.74 23.00
C ARG A 398 2.55 -2.02 21.50
N ARG A 399 2.47 -0.97 20.70
CA ARG A 399 2.40 -0.97 19.25
C ARG A 399 1.03 -1.42 18.72
N TYR A 400 0.44 -0.59 17.86
CA TYR A 400 -0.77 -0.92 17.13
C TYR A 400 -0.53 -0.78 15.63
N GLY A 401 -0.39 -1.92 14.95
CA GLY A 401 0.01 -2.07 13.56
C GLY A 401 1.43 -2.63 13.42
N HIS A 402 1.99 -2.53 12.22
CA HIS A 402 3.31 -3.10 11.90
C HIS A 402 4.50 -2.30 12.44
N GLY A 403 4.30 -1.02 12.79
CA GLY A 403 5.36 -0.16 13.36
C GLY A 403 6.38 0.36 12.36
N VAL A 404 6.31 -0.01 11.10
CA VAL A 404 7.21 0.43 10.03
C VAL A 404 6.79 1.81 9.53
N GLY A 405 7.74 2.72 9.37
CA GLY A 405 7.54 4.07 8.85
C GLY A 405 6.75 4.97 9.79
N LEU A 406 5.90 5.86 9.24
CA LEU A 406 5.22 6.89 10.00
C LEU A 406 4.27 6.32 11.07
N SER A 407 4.49 6.68 12.34
CA SER A 407 3.47 6.53 13.38
C SER A 407 2.50 7.70 13.34
N GLN A 408 1.23 7.42 13.10
CA GLN A 408 0.19 8.45 13.04
C GLN A 408 0.03 9.19 14.38
N ARG A 409 0.16 8.46 15.51
CA ARG A 409 0.05 9.04 16.85
C ARG A 409 1.26 9.87 17.24
N SER A 410 2.45 9.38 16.91
CA SER A 410 3.67 10.15 17.10
C SER A 410 3.70 11.41 16.23
N ALA A 411 3.30 11.30 14.94
CA ALA A 411 3.19 12.47 14.07
C ALA A 411 2.26 13.54 14.63
N GLN A 412 1.18 13.15 15.32
CA GLN A 412 0.30 14.07 16.01
C GLN A 412 1.03 14.83 17.12
N GLU A 413 1.80 14.14 17.97
CA GLU A 413 2.52 14.78 19.09
C GLU A 413 3.71 15.61 18.60
N ARG A 414 4.45 15.14 17.58
CA ARG A 414 5.53 15.89 16.93
C ARG A 414 5.01 17.22 16.37
N ALA A 415 3.88 17.18 15.67
CA ALA A 415 3.23 18.38 15.15
C ALA A 415 2.71 19.30 16.26
N ARG A 416 2.21 18.77 17.39
CA ARG A 416 1.87 19.55 18.59
C ARG A 416 3.10 20.20 19.24
N ALA A 417 4.24 19.53 19.18
CA ALA A 417 5.52 20.07 19.63
C ALA A 417 6.14 21.10 18.66
N GLY A 418 5.45 21.42 17.55
CA GLY A 418 5.86 22.45 16.60
C GLY A 418 6.74 21.95 15.43
N GLN A 419 6.99 20.63 15.33
CA GLN A 419 7.72 20.08 14.18
C GLN A 419 6.91 20.23 12.89
N LYS A 420 7.62 20.51 11.81
CA LYS A 420 7.05 20.59 10.47
C LYS A 420 6.95 19.19 9.84
N TYR A 421 6.08 19.05 8.84
CA TYR A 421 5.87 17.76 8.19
C TYR A 421 7.16 17.23 7.54
N GLU A 422 8.04 18.09 7.06
CA GLU A 422 9.34 17.71 6.52
C GLU A 422 10.23 17.04 7.58
N ASP A 423 10.29 17.62 8.78
CA ASP A 423 11.04 17.07 9.91
C ASP A 423 10.46 15.75 10.38
N ILE A 424 9.12 15.67 10.42
CA ILE A 424 8.39 14.45 10.79
C ILE A 424 8.71 13.34 9.80
N LEU A 425 8.64 13.60 8.49
CA LEU A 425 8.95 12.61 7.45
C LEU A 425 10.42 12.17 7.49
N ALA A 426 11.36 13.10 7.64
CA ALA A 426 12.79 12.81 7.73
C ALA A 426 13.16 11.90 8.92
N PHE A 427 12.38 11.94 10.00
CA PHE A 427 12.57 11.03 11.13
C PHE A 427 12.24 9.58 10.77
N TYR A 428 11.17 9.33 9.99
CA TYR A 428 10.70 7.98 9.71
C TYR A 428 11.31 7.34 8.47
N TYR A 429 11.76 8.15 7.51
CA TYR A 429 12.25 7.68 6.22
C TYR A 429 13.66 8.22 6.01
N LYS A 430 14.62 7.44 6.46
CA LYS A 430 16.01 7.86 6.50
C LYS A 430 16.60 7.99 5.09
N ASP A 431 17.44 9.01 4.89
CA ASP A 431 18.15 9.26 3.64
C ASP A 431 17.25 9.41 2.41
N THR A 432 15.95 9.73 2.64
CA THR A 432 15.02 10.08 1.58
C THR A 432 14.98 11.59 1.35
N ALA A 433 14.64 11.98 0.12
CA ALA A 433 14.39 13.38 -0.24
C ALA A 433 12.89 13.61 -0.46
N LEU A 434 12.37 14.73 0.04
CA LEU A 434 11.04 15.20 -0.30
C LEU A 434 11.09 15.84 -1.69
N TYR A 435 10.31 15.32 -2.61
CA TYR A 435 10.27 15.75 -3.99
C TYR A 435 8.86 16.16 -4.39
N THR A 436 8.70 17.23 -5.19
CA THR A 436 7.41 17.62 -5.75
C THR A 436 7.36 17.21 -7.21
N VAL A 437 6.55 16.23 -7.52
CA VAL A 437 6.20 15.87 -8.89
C VAL A 437 5.32 17.00 -9.43
N GLY A 438 5.68 17.54 -10.60
CA GLY A 438 4.93 18.63 -11.21
C GLY A 438 3.44 18.31 -11.30
N THR A 439 2.62 19.28 -10.94
CA THR A 439 1.18 19.15 -11.03
C THR A 439 0.76 18.93 -12.47
N TYR A 440 -0.01 17.90 -12.74
CA TYR A 440 -0.55 17.55 -14.04
C TYR A 440 -1.52 18.60 -14.66
N ASP A 441 -1.82 19.68 -13.96
CA ASP A 441 -2.54 20.84 -14.50
C ASP A 441 -1.71 21.70 -15.45
N THR A 442 -0.40 21.47 -15.52
CA THR A 442 0.43 21.98 -16.58
C THR A 442 0.78 20.83 -17.50
N ALA A 443 0.57 21.00 -18.80
CA ALA A 443 1.05 20.10 -19.84
C ALA A 443 2.38 19.47 -19.44
N PRO A 444 2.63 18.19 -19.74
CA PRO A 444 3.83 17.51 -19.30
C PRO A 444 5.02 18.43 -19.51
N ARG A 445 5.93 18.48 -18.53
CA ARG A 445 7.17 19.27 -18.62
C ARG A 445 8.02 18.87 -19.83
N ILE A 446 7.52 17.93 -20.61
CA ILE A 446 7.97 17.54 -21.94
C ILE A 446 6.98 18.06 -22.96
N LYS A 447 7.49 18.82 -23.95
CA LYS A 447 6.74 19.21 -25.14
C LYS A 447 7.36 18.51 -26.34
N ALA A 448 6.54 18.10 -27.29
CA ALA A 448 6.99 17.51 -28.54
C ALA A 448 6.14 17.99 -29.71
N GLU A 449 6.76 18.21 -30.86
CA GLU A 449 6.02 18.37 -32.11
C GLU A 449 5.72 17.01 -32.74
N GLY A 450 4.43 16.75 -33.06
CA GLY A 450 3.99 15.55 -33.74
C GLY A 450 4.04 14.29 -32.86
N CYS A 451 3.90 14.45 -31.55
CA CYS A 451 3.68 13.36 -30.61
C CYS A 451 2.48 13.69 -29.74
N THR A 452 1.71 12.69 -29.38
CA THR A 452 0.57 12.81 -28.46
C THR A 452 0.96 12.26 -27.10
N PHE A 453 0.69 13.04 -26.06
CA PHE A 453 0.92 12.63 -24.68
C PHE A 453 -0.39 12.11 -24.09
N GLN A 454 -0.41 10.84 -23.73
CA GLN A 454 -1.51 10.21 -23.03
C GLN A 454 -1.14 9.95 -21.57
N SER A 455 -2.14 9.68 -20.72
CA SER A 455 -1.93 9.31 -19.31
C SER A 455 -1.02 8.09 -19.11
N CYS A 456 -0.81 7.31 -20.16
CA CYS A 456 -0.11 6.02 -20.15
C CYS A 456 1.11 5.95 -21.09
N GLY A 457 1.48 7.08 -21.77
CA GLY A 457 2.64 7.07 -22.65
C GLY A 457 2.70 8.21 -23.66
N ILE A 458 3.66 8.12 -24.54
CA ILE A 458 3.84 9.02 -25.69
C ILE A 458 3.63 8.21 -26.97
N SER A 459 2.68 8.62 -27.80
CA SER A 459 2.38 8.08 -29.14
C SER A 459 2.74 9.08 -30.25
N GLY A 460 2.37 8.79 -31.49
CA GLY A 460 2.78 9.61 -32.66
C GLY A 460 4.19 9.29 -33.15
N ILE A 461 4.81 8.25 -32.65
CA ILE A 461 6.18 7.84 -32.98
C ILE A 461 6.16 6.78 -34.08
N LYS A 462 6.77 7.12 -35.22
CA LYS A 462 6.80 6.19 -36.38
C LYS A 462 7.78 5.04 -36.13
N PRO A 463 7.47 3.82 -36.60
CA PRO A 463 8.41 2.71 -36.61
C PRO A 463 9.74 3.11 -37.24
N GLY A 464 10.86 2.65 -36.67
CA GLY A 464 12.21 3.00 -37.12
C GLY A 464 12.71 4.37 -36.65
N THR A 465 11.97 5.10 -35.82
CA THR A 465 12.46 6.32 -35.17
C THR A 465 13.60 5.98 -34.22
N THR A 466 14.67 6.77 -34.24
CA THR A 466 15.81 6.59 -33.32
C THR A 466 15.67 7.45 -32.07
N THR A 467 16.37 7.07 -31.01
CA THR A 467 16.45 7.82 -29.74
C THR A 467 16.86 9.27 -29.98
N GLU A 468 17.90 9.53 -30.78
CA GLU A 468 18.38 10.86 -31.11
C GLU A 468 17.29 11.70 -31.80
N LYS A 469 16.58 11.10 -32.77
CA LYS A 469 15.52 11.79 -33.53
C LYS A 469 14.32 12.14 -32.63
N LEU A 470 13.94 11.25 -31.69
CA LEU A 470 12.88 11.58 -30.74
C LEU A 470 13.33 12.65 -29.76
N LEU A 471 14.49 12.49 -29.12
CA LEU A 471 15.03 13.47 -28.16
C LEU A 471 15.18 14.86 -28.78
N GLY A 472 15.56 14.94 -30.05
CA GLY A 472 15.65 16.23 -30.79
C GLY A 472 14.32 16.94 -30.98
N LYS A 473 13.18 16.25 -30.85
CA LYS A 473 11.83 16.82 -30.92
C LYS A 473 11.25 17.19 -29.56
N LEU A 474 11.85 16.71 -28.48
CA LEU A 474 11.37 16.89 -27.13
C LEU A 474 12.02 18.12 -26.47
N GLN A 475 11.22 18.90 -25.76
CA GLN A 475 11.68 19.98 -24.89
C GLN A 475 11.26 19.68 -23.47
N SER A 476 12.16 19.85 -22.51
CA SER A 476 11.91 19.58 -21.09
C SER A 476 12.63 20.59 -20.21
N ASP A 477 12.21 20.69 -18.97
CA ASP A 477 12.86 21.42 -17.90
C ASP A 477 13.95 20.60 -17.17
N GLY A 478 14.20 19.35 -17.59
CA GLY A 478 15.23 18.46 -17.10
C GLY A 478 16.06 17.85 -18.22
N VAL A 479 16.87 16.88 -17.89
CA VAL A 479 17.70 16.11 -18.83
C VAL A 479 16.90 14.90 -19.33
N LEU A 480 16.60 14.88 -20.62
CA LEU A 480 15.91 13.78 -21.25
C LEU A 480 16.86 12.65 -21.66
N SER A 481 16.46 11.44 -21.43
CA SER A 481 17.11 10.22 -21.90
C SER A 481 16.08 9.18 -22.30
N ILE A 482 16.48 8.21 -23.11
CA ILE A 482 15.65 7.03 -23.39
C ILE A 482 16.20 5.87 -22.59
N ILE A 483 15.29 5.14 -21.97
CA ILE A 483 15.59 3.88 -21.29
C ILE A 483 14.81 2.75 -21.96
N ASP A 484 15.40 1.57 -21.93
CA ASP A 484 14.73 0.35 -22.40
C ASP A 484 13.76 -0.21 -21.34
N LYS A 485 13.02 -1.23 -21.71
CA LYS A 485 12.08 -1.94 -20.83
C LYS A 485 12.72 -2.58 -19.59
N LYS A 486 14.07 -2.55 -19.47
CA LYS A 486 14.83 -3.00 -18.29
C LYS A 486 15.37 -1.84 -17.47
N GLY A 487 15.07 -0.59 -17.84
CA GLY A 487 15.54 0.62 -17.18
C GLY A 487 16.96 1.05 -17.56
N ALA A 488 17.62 0.35 -18.48
CA ALA A 488 18.95 0.71 -18.95
C ALA A 488 18.86 1.81 -20.04
N ARG A 489 19.85 2.73 -20.06
CA ARG A 489 19.95 3.75 -21.11
C ARG A 489 19.99 3.08 -22.48
N LYS A 490 19.15 3.54 -23.38
CA LYS A 490 19.00 3.02 -24.73
C LYS A 490 19.48 4.03 -25.77
N GLU A 491 20.15 3.51 -26.78
CA GLU A 491 20.51 4.20 -28.01
C GLU A 491 20.01 3.39 -29.23
N GLY A 492 19.74 4.06 -30.35
CA GLY A 492 19.28 3.42 -31.57
C GLY A 492 17.78 3.45 -31.77
N THR A 493 17.21 2.38 -32.35
CA THR A 493 15.79 2.32 -32.72
C THR A 493 14.89 2.14 -31.52
N LEU A 494 13.82 2.93 -31.48
CA LEU A 494 12.79 2.88 -30.45
C LEU A 494 11.84 1.70 -30.64
N CYS A 495 11.35 1.20 -29.51
CA CYS A 495 10.37 0.12 -29.44
C CYS A 495 9.23 0.50 -28.49
N THR A 496 8.07 -0.10 -28.68
CA THR A 496 7.02 -0.06 -27.66
C THR A 496 7.55 -0.63 -26.34
N GLY A 497 7.30 0.08 -25.25
CA GLY A 497 7.79 -0.29 -23.92
C GLY A 497 9.13 0.31 -23.53
N ASP A 498 9.88 0.95 -24.46
CA ASP A 498 10.91 1.91 -24.07
C ASP A 498 10.26 3.13 -23.39
N SER A 499 11.03 3.95 -22.69
CA SER A 499 10.48 5.12 -22.02
C SER A 499 11.36 6.35 -22.21
N VAL A 500 10.71 7.51 -22.33
CA VAL A 500 11.39 8.81 -22.18
C VAL A 500 11.51 9.07 -20.69
N ARG A 501 12.73 9.14 -20.20
CA ARG A 501 13.06 9.52 -18.82
C ARG A 501 13.43 10.99 -18.76
N ASN A 502 12.81 11.72 -17.85
CA ASN A 502 13.21 13.07 -17.50
C ASN A 502 13.90 13.06 -16.14
N THR A 503 15.14 13.59 -16.07
CA THR A 503 15.92 13.69 -14.84
C THR A 503 16.29 15.12 -14.56
N TYR A 504 16.35 15.50 -13.28
CA TYR A 504 16.90 16.78 -12.87
C TYR A 504 18.42 16.76 -12.76
N ASP A 505 19.04 17.93 -12.59
CA ASP A 505 20.51 18.09 -12.46
C ASP A 505 21.11 17.30 -11.29
N ASN A 506 20.31 16.93 -10.30
CA ASN A 506 20.70 16.07 -9.17
C ASN A 506 20.62 14.57 -9.47
N GLY A 507 20.29 14.17 -10.70
CA GLY A 507 20.17 12.78 -11.13
C GLY A 507 18.85 12.09 -10.78
N LEU A 508 17.92 12.77 -10.10
CA LEU A 508 16.61 12.21 -9.78
C LEU A 508 15.73 12.07 -11.01
N ALA A 509 15.29 10.87 -11.32
CA ALA A 509 14.29 10.65 -12.37
C ALA A 509 12.94 11.22 -11.91
N ILE A 510 12.36 12.09 -12.74
CA ILE A 510 11.08 12.74 -12.45
C ILE A 510 9.94 11.82 -12.84
N PHE A 511 10.05 11.18 -14.00
CA PHE A 511 9.12 10.15 -14.49
C PHE A 511 9.72 9.45 -15.71
N ASP A 512 9.19 8.28 -15.97
CA ASP A 512 9.36 7.54 -17.22
C ASP A 512 8.05 7.55 -17.98
N LEU A 513 8.07 8.09 -19.19
CA LEU A 513 6.92 8.12 -20.08
C LEU A 513 7.05 7.00 -21.12
N PRO A 514 6.27 5.92 -21.05
CA PRO A 514 6.37 4.81 -21.97
C PRO A 514 6.13 5.22 -23.41
N ILE A 515 6.89 4.66 -24.32
CA ILE A 515 6.76 4.85 -25.76
C ILE A 515 5.76 3.84 -26.29
N VAL A 516 4.81 4.33 -27.09
CA VAL A 516 3.81 3.54 -27.81
C VAL A 516 4.03 3.72 -29.30
N ILE A 517 4.26 2.64 -30.01
CA ILE A 517 4.31 2.58 -31.47
C ILE A 517 3.18 1.65 -31.90
N TYR A 518 2.11 2.21 -32.45
CA TYR A 518 0.96 1.40 -32.86
C TYR A 518 1.34 0.34 -33.86
N GLY A 519 1.02 -0.90 -33.56
CA GLY A 519 1.37 -2.10 -34.32
C GLY A 519 2.63 -2.84 -33.84
N ASP A 520 3.52 -2.21 -33.07
CA ASP A 520 4.67 -2.84 -32.42
C ASP A 520 4.21 -3.47 -31.08
N VAL A 521 3.49 -4.58 -31.18
CA VAL A 521 2.77 -5.21 -30.07
C VAL A 521 3.70 -6.06 -29.18
N ASP A 522 4.77 -6.60 -29.76
CA ASP A 522 5.78 -7.37 -29.02
C ASP A 522 6.94 -6.53 -28.47
N GLY A 523 7.00 -5.25 -28.86
CA GLY A 523 8.04 -4.30 -28.45
C GLY A 523 9.40 -4.59 -29.07
N SER A 524 9.43 -5.10 -30.27
CA SER A 524 10.67 -5.34 -31.05
C SER A 524 11.18 -4.09 -31.79
N GLY A 525 10.31 -3.09 -31.98
CA GLY A 525 10.56 -1.88 -32.78
C GLY A 525 10.31 -2.07 -34.27
N LYS A 526 9.75 -3.19 -34.64
CA LYS A 526 9.28 -3.51 -36.01
C LYS A 526 7.81 -3.88 -35.93
N ILE A 527 7.12 -3.75 -37.05
CA ILE A 527 5.75 -4.25 -37.18
C ILE A 527 5.78 -5.39 -38.18
N ASP A 528 5.67 -6.63 -37.67
CA ASP A 528 5.79 -7.84 -38.48
C ASP A 528 4.88 -8.98 -37.98
N LYS A 529 5.15 -10.22 -38.41
CA LYS A 529 4.32 -11.38 -38.06
C LYS A 529 4.35 -11.75 -36.58
N ASP A 530 5.38 -11.34 -35.86
CA ASP A 530 5.50 -11.66 -34.44
C ASP A 530 4.51 -10.82 -33.63
N ASP A 531 4.20 -9.57 -34.08
CA ASP A 531 3.15 -8.73 -33.50
C ASP A 531 1.75 -9.34 -33.68
N ILE A 532 1.47 -9.86 -34.87
CA ILE A 532 0.21 -10.59 -35.12
C ILE A 532 0.10 -11.78 -34.14
N THR A 533 1.19 -12.51 -33.95
CA THR A 533 1.25 -13.62 -33.01
C THR A 533 1.04 -13.18 -31.56
N ALA A 534 1.61 -12.04 -31.17
CA ALA A 534 1.43 -11.46 -29.82
C ALA A 534 -0.03 -11.07 -29.60
N LEU A 535 -0.63 -10.35 -30.55
CA LEU A 535 -2.04 -9.95 -30.50
C LEU A 535 -2.98 -11.18 -30.51
N GLN A 536 -2.71 -12.18 -31.36
CA GLN A 536 -3.48 -13.44 -31.37
C GLN A 536 -3.48 -14.11 -29.99
N LYS A 537 -2.32 -14.22 -29.35
CA LYS A 537 -2.20 -14.81 -28.01
C LYS A 537 -3.02 -14.04 -26.98
N HIS A 538 -3.08 -12.71 -27.08
CA HIS A 538 -3.91 -11.87 -26.23
C HIS A 538 -5.40 -12.16 -26.44
N LEU A 539 -5.87 -12.18 -27.69
CA LEU A 539 -7.28 -12.40 -28.01
C LEU A 539 -7.79 -13.77 -27.55
N ILE A 540 -6.96 -14.83 -27.68
CA ILE A 540 -7.30 -16.17 -27.17
C ILE A 540 -6.95 -16.37 -25.68
N ARG A 541 -6.49 -15.30 -24.99
CA ARG A 541 -6.13 -15.29 -23.57
C ARG A 541 -5.02 -16.27 -23.16
N SER A 542 -4.17 -16.68 -24.08
CA SER A 542 -3.00 -17.51 -23.78
C SER A 542 -1.81 -16.67 -23.27
N SER A 543 -1.78 -15.37 -23.58
CA SER A 543 -0.86 -14.36 -23.02
C SER A 543 -1.56 -13.01 -23.04
N ILE A 544 -1.58 -12.31 -21.92
CA ILE A 544 -2.30 -11.03 -21.80
C ILE A 544 -1.31 -9.88 -22.04
N LEU A 545 -1.63 -9.01 -22.98
CA LEU A 545 -0.95 -7.73 -23.17
C LEU A 545 -1.36 -6.74 -22.09
N GLY A 546 -0.46 -5.85 -21.70
CA GLY A 546 -0.73 -4.79 -20.72
C GLY A 546 0.13 -3.56 -20.98
N GLY A 547 -0.23 -2.42 -20.35
CA GLY A 547 0.49 -1.16 -20.48
C GLY A 547 0.63 -0.70 -21.94
N PRO A 548 1.82 -0.23 -22.35
CA PRO A 548 2.05 0.30 -23.69
C PRO A 548 1.80 -0.71 -24.81
N TYR A 549 1.97 -2.00 -24.55
CA TYR A 549 1.73 -3.07 -25.53
C TYR A 549 0.25 -3.26 -25.85
N LEU A 550 -0.63 -3.10 -24.85
CA LEU A 550 -2.07 -3.17 -25.06
C LEU A 550 -2.55 -1.97 -25.90
N ILE A 551 -1.97 -0.79 -25.64
CA ILE A 551 -2.28 0.42 -26.42
C ILE A 551 -1.75 0.27 -27.85
N ALA A 552 -0.52 -0.21 -28.02
CA ALA A 552 0.07 -0.45 -29.33
C ALA A 552 -0.73 -1.48 -30.16
N ALA A 553 -1.52 -2.34 -29.52
CA ALA A 553 -2.36 -3.33 -30.17
C ALA A 553 -3.69 -2.77 -30.70
N ASP A 554 -4.15 -1.61 -30.22
CA ASP A 554 -5.32 -0.89 -30.76
C ASP A 554 -4.92 -0.09 -32.00
N VAL A 555 -4.75 -0.79 -33.12
CA VAL A 555 -4.22 -0.21 -34.37
C VAL A 555 -5.27 0.50 -35.22
N ASN A 556 -6.55 0.38 -34.85
CA ASN A 556 -7.66 1.07 -35.49
C ASN A 556 -8.14 2.29 -34.68
N HIS A 557 -7.60 2.49 -33.45
CA HIS A 557 -7.88 3.60 -32.55
C HIS A 557 -9.36 3.68 -32.10
N ASP A 558 -10.02 2.54 -31.91
CA ASP A 558 -11.41 2.50 -31.43
C ASP A 558 -11.52 2.23 -29.92
N GLU A 559 -10.41 2.28 -29.19
CA GLU A 559 -10.24 2.05 -27.75
C GLU A 559 -10.57 0.60 -27.31
N THR A 560 -10.68 -0.34 -28.25
CA THR A 560 -10.88 -1.76 -27.98
C THR A 560 -9.84 -2.58 -28.72
N VAL A 561 -9.24 -3.56 -28.04
CA VAL A 561 -8.32 -4.49 -28.70
C VAL A 561 -9.08 -5.77 -29.03
N ASP A 562 -9.39 -5.96 -30.32
CA ASP A 562 -10.20 -7.08 -30.78
C ASP A 562 -9.71 -7.68 -32.12
N ILE A 563 -10.56 -8.46 -32.75
CA ILE A 563 -10.25 -9.13 -34.04
C ILE A 563 -10.06 -8.12 -35.19
N MET A 564 -10.63 -6.91 -35.08
CA MET A 564 -10.51 -5.89 -36.14
C MET A 564 -9.11 -5.32 -36.17
N ASP A 565 -8.46 -5.17 -35.00
CA ASP A 565 -7.05 -4.77 -34.90
C ASP A 565 -6.14 -5.83 -35.50
N MET A 566 -6.41 -7.09 -35.22
CA MET A 566 -5.64 -8.19 -35.80
C MET A 566 -5.77 -8.22 -37.33
N ILE A 567 -6.96 -7.99 -37.87
CA ILE A 567 -7.18 -7.91 -39.32
C ILE A 567 -6.38 -6.74 -39.92
N ARG A 568 -6.44 -5.56 -39.28
CA ARG A 568 -5.72 -4.37 -39.73
C ARG A 568 -4.21 -4.55 -39.66
N LEU A 569 -3.71 -5.21 -38.62
CA LEU A 569 -2.30 -5.54 -38.48
C LEU A 569 -1.83 -6.53 -39.56
N ILE A 570 -2.63 -7.55 -39.87
CA ILE A 570 -2.38 -8.50 -40.97
C ILE A 570 -2.30 -7.74 -42.30
N GLN A 571 -3.25 -6.86 -42.58
CA GLN A 571 -3.26 -6.04 -43.79
C GLN A 571 -2.01 -5.13 -43.88
N TYR A 572 -1.58 -4.54 -42.79
CA TYR A 572 -0.36 -3.74 -42.77
C TYR A 572 0.88 -4.57 -43.09
N VAL A 573 1.04 -5.75 -42.49
CA VAL A 573 2.18 -6.64 -42.69
C VAL A 573 2.19 -7.21 -44.15
N SER A 574 1.03 -7.20 -44.82
CA SER A 574 0.88 -7.63 -46.23
C SER A 574 0.99 -6.46 -47.22
N ASP A 575 1.36 -5.27 -46.80
CA ASP A 575 1.42 -4.00 -47.58
C ASP A 575 0.06 -3.51 -48.14
N ASP A 576 -1.05 -4.03 -47.61
CA ASP A 576 -2.41 -3.69 -48.07
C ASP A 576 -3.07 -2.53 -47.27
N ALA A 577 -2.46 -2.08 -46.18
CA ALA A 577 -2.99 -1.04 -45.34
C ALA A 577 -1.89 -0.17 -44.68
N LYS A 578 -2.29 0.94 -44.06
CA LYS A 578 -1.41 1.78 -43.22
C LYS A 578 -1.94 1.80 -41.79
N ILE A 579 -1.05 1.79 -40.82
CA ILE A 579 -1.37 2.05 -39.42
C ILE A 579 -1.02 3.52 -39.13
N THR A 580 -2.01 4.27 -38.67
CA THR A 580 -1.82 5.65 -38.23
C THR A 580 -1.07 5.66 -36.90
N GLN A 581 -0.09 6.53 -36.73
CA GLN A 581 0.63 6.69 -35.46
C GLN A 581 0.12 7.89 -34.65
N GLU A 582 -0.81 8.66 -35.22
CA GLU A 582 -1.48 9.80 -34.61
C GLU A 582 -2.86 9.36 -34.14
N ASP A 583 -3.25 9.78 -32.95
CA ASP A 583 -4.57 9.50 -32.35
C ASP A 583 -5.67 10.33 -33.00
#